data_5094b8989c116b531c1765cc01dcba53
#
_entry.id   5094b8989c116b531c1765cc01dcba53
#
_cell.length_a   1.000
_cell.length_b   1.000
_cell.length_c   1.000
_cell.angle_alpha   90.00
_cell.angle_beta   90.00
_cell.angle_gamma   90.00
#
_symmetry.space_group_name_H-M   'P 1'
#
loop_
_entity.id
_entity.type
_entity.pdbx_description
1 polymer ?
#
loop_
_entity_poly.entity_id
_entity_poly.type
_entity_poly.pdbx_seq_one_letter_code
_entity_poly.pdbx_strand_id
1 'polypeptide(L)' 'MIVCIAEKPSVAKDIAHVLGANTSHDGYMEGNGYQVTW' A
#
# COMPACT_ATOMS: atom_id res chain seq x y z
N MET A 1 -5.51 1.11 -11.93
CA MET A 1 -4.83 1.07 -10.64
C MET A 1 -5.81 1.40 -9.52
N ILE A 2 -5.78 0.65 -8.44
CA ILE A 2 -6.67 0.87 -7.30
C ILE A 2 -5.86 1.49 -6.16
N VAL A 3 -6.36 2.61 -5.63
CA VAL A 3 -5.70 3.31 -4.52
C VAL A 3 -6.42 2.98 -3.22
N CYS A 4 -5.68 2.48 -2.25
CA CYS A 4 -6.19 2.18 -0.91
C CYS A 4 -5.56 3.15 0.09
N ILE A 5 -6.38 3.71 0.96
CA ILE A 5 -5.90 4.66 1.97
C ILE A 5 -6.15 4.04 3.35
N ALA A 6 -5.06 3.87 4.10
CA ALA A 6 -5.12 3.35 5.45
C ALA A 6 -4.99 4.51 6.46
N GLU A 7 -5.42 4.27 7.68
CA GLU A 7 -5.35 5.29 8.73
C GLU A 7 -3.92 5.51 9.22
N LYS A 8 -3.09 4.46 9.20
CA LYS A 8 -1.72 4.49 9.73
C LYS A 8 -0.76 3.79 8.79
N PRO A 9 0.53 4.19 8.77
CA PRO A 9 1.53 3.52 7.93
C PRO A 9 1.67 2.02 8.20
N SER A 10 1.58 1.59 9.45
CA SER A 10 1.68 0.17 9.79
C SER A 10 0.53 -0.64 9.20
N VAL A 11 -0.68 -0.08 9.23
CA VAL A 11 -1.86 -0.71 8.63
C VAL A 11 -1.73 -0.75 7.11
N ALA A 12 -1.22 0.34 6.52
CA ALA A 12 -0.98 0.39 5.08
C ALA A 12 -0.02 -0.72 4.63
N LYS A 13 1.04 -0.96 5.39
CA LYS A 13 2.00 -2.02 5.08
C LYS A 13 1.36 -3.41 5.14
N ASP A 14 0.50 -3.66 6.12
CA ASP A 14 -0.22 -4.92 6.24
C ASP A 14 -1.14 -5.13 5.04
N ILE A 15 -1.90 -4.11 4.68
CA ILE A 15 -2.80 -4.17 3.52
C ILE A 15 -1.99 -4.40 2.25
N ALA A 16 -0.90 -3.66 2.07
CA ALA A 16 -0.05 -3.78 0.90
C ALA A 16 0.53 -5.19 0.78
N HIS A 17 0.92 -5.79 1.89
CA HIS A 17 1.44 -7.15 1.90
C HIS A 17 0.40 -8.16 1.41
N VAL A 18 -0.83 -8.04 1.88
CA VAL A 18 -1.94 -8.92 1.47
C VAL A 18 -2.23 -8.76 -0.03
N LEU A 19 -2.19 -7.53 -0.53
CA LEU A 19 -2.48 -7.24 -1.94
C LEU A 19 -1.31 -7.53 -2.88
N GLY A 20 -0.12 -7.78 -2.36
CA GLY A 20 1.07 -7.96 -3.18
C GLY A 20 1.71 -6.65 -3.62
N ALA A 21 1.32 -5.52 -3.02
CA ALA A 21 1.88 -4.20 -3.31
C ALA A 21 3.16 -3.98 -2.50
N ASN A 22 4.22 -4.69 -2.84
CA ASN A 22 5.43 -4.79 -2.00
C ASN A 22 6.51 -3.78 -2.32
N THR A 23 6.33 -2.93 -3.33
CA THR A 23 7.31 -1.90 -3.67
C THR A 23 7.06 -0.67 -2.81
N SER A 24 8.02 -0.36 -1.91
CA SER A 24 7.90 0.79 -1.02
C SER A 24 8.38 2.06 -1.70
N HIS A 25 7.56 3.09 -1.67
CA HIS A 25 7.88 4.43 -2.14
C HIS A 25 7.77 5.43 -0.99
N ASP A 26 8.18 6.65 -1.25
CA ASP A 26 8.04 7.73 -0.28
C ASP A 26 6.55 8.09 -0.13
N GLY A 27 5.96 7.70 1.00
CA GLY A 27 4.57 7.99 1.31
C GLY A 27 3.55 6.96 0.84
N TYR A 28 3.96 5.87 0.16
CA TYR A 28 3.02 4.84 -0.28
C TYR A 28 3.73 3.55 -0.67
N MET A 29 2.95 2.49 -0.86
CA MET A 29 3.43 1.23 -1.39
C MET A 29 2.67 0.88 -2.66
N GLU A 30 3.33 0.24 -3.61
CA GLU A 30 2.76 -0.04 -4.92
C GLU A 30 3.10 -1.45 -5.38
N GLY A 31 2.23 -2.03 -6.17
CA GLY A 31 2.45 -3.31 -6.82
C GLY A 31 1.14 -4.01 -7.11
N ASN A 32 1.19 -4.99 -8.00
CA ASN A 32 0.05 -5.85 -8.35
C ASN A 32 -1.21 -5.05 -8.72
N GLY A 33 -1.07 -3.85 -9.28
CA GLY A 33 -2.19 -3.01 -9.67
C GLY A 33 -2.80 -2.20 -8.53
N TYR A 34 -2.16 -2.16 -7.37
CA TYR A 34 -2.61 -1.41 -6.19
C TYR A 34 -1.59 -0.37 -5.77
N GLN A 35 -2.10 0.73 -5.22
CA GLN A 35 -1.30 1.68 -4.44
C GLN A 35 -1.92 1.79 -3.06
N VAL A 36 -1.11 1.67 -2.02
CA VAL A 36 -1.59 1.76 -0.63
C VAL A 36 -0.85 2.91 0.04
N THR A 37 -1.61 3.85 0.56
CA THR A 37 -1.07 5.03 1.25
C THR A 37 -1.76 5.22 2.60
N TRP A 38 -1.35 6.26 3.31
CA TRP A 38 -1.90 6.59 4.63
C TRP A 38 -2.00 8.11 4.84
#